data_5584c5be80fa57980a0b12eb15da40ee
#
_entry.id   5584c5be80fa57980a0b12eb15da40ee
#
_cell.length_a   1.000
_cell.length_b   1.000
_cell.length_c   1.000
_cell.angle_alpha   90.00
_cell.angle_beta   90.00
_cell.angle_gamma   90.00
#
_symmetry.space_group_name_H-M   'P 1'
#
loop_
_entity.id
_entity.type
_entity.pdbx_description
1 polymer ?
#
loop_
_entity_poly.entity_id
_entity_poly.type
_entity_poly.pdbx_seq_one_letter_code
_entity_poly.pdbx_strand_id
1 'polypeptide(L)'
;MTSWTEAELPPGAAYRGATVEALKRRRDAEGDKYFPSVFNPGTLSRRGPIRVAEDRIPANKSQDGRPGFNMYYELHGEGPIHLVFLMGLNNSCFGWLDQVDEFGHDPRYSVLVLDNRGYGNTDAPHTRYTTSAFADDVADVFQHLGWTEPRSVHLVGVSMGGMIALEMCRRYSERFASATLLSTTAGDAHNLPPIKGLGMIVLSVSEQIVGAGSPLNRIKRVLDVLFPQEWLDAKSPTDPHGRTNRELVLPVFLWRFNFARR
;
A
#
# COMPACT_ATOMS: atom_id res chain seq x y z
N MET A 1 -7.33 -26.70 4.97
CA MET A 1 -6.94 -25.57 4.11
C MET A 1 -7.67 -24.36 4.63
N THR A 2 -6.96 -23.47 5.30
CA THR A 2 -7.53 -22.18 5.77
C THR A 2 -8.06 -21.41 4.58
N SER A 3 -9.28 -20.91 4.67
CA SER A 3 -9.83 -20.06 3.61
C SER A 3 -8.97 -18.78 3.51
N TRP A 4 -8.90 -18.17 2.36
CA TRP A 4 -8.12 -16.93 2.18
C TRP A 4 -8.62 -15.79 3.07
N THR A 5 -9.87 -15.84 3.54
CA THR A 5 -10.49 -14.89 4.49
C THR A 5 -10.07 -15.16 5.94
N GLU A 6 -9.50 -16.33 6.23
CA GLU A 6 -8.99 -16.73 7.56
C GLU A 6 -7.49 -16.47 7.73
N ALA A 7 -6.84 -15.79 6.79
CA ALA A 7 -5.45 -15.40 6.93
C ALA A 7 -5.27 -14.48 8.14
N GLU A 8 -4.44 -14.90 9.08
CA GLU A 8 -4.10 -14.13 10.28
C GLU A 8 -3.18 -12.96 9.95
N LEU A 9 -3.32 -11.87 10.68
CA LEU A 9 -2.38 -10.76 10.63
C LEU A 9 -1.02 -11.18 11.22
N PRO A 10 0.09 -10.64 10.68
CA PRO A 10 1.42 -11.01 11.16
C PRO A 10 1.65 -10.58 12.62
N PRO A 11 2.65 -11.17 13.30
CA PRO A 11 3.11 -10.70 14.59
C PRO A 11 3.52 -9.22 14.48
N GLY A 12 3.10 -8.38 15.37
CA GLY A 12 3.35 -6.93 15.27
C GLY A 12 2.14 -6.11 14.83
N ALA A 13 1.15 -6.70 14.16
CA ALA A 13 -0.10 -6.02 13.87
C ALA A 13 -0.91 -5.73 15.15
N ALA A 14 -1.61 -4.61 15.18
CA ALA A 14 -2.46 -4.19 16.30
C ALA A 14 -3.50 -5.24 16.72
N TYR A 15 -3.94 -6.06 15.76
CA TYR A 15 -4.91 -7.14 15.96
C TYR A 15 -4.25 -8.50 15.73
N ARG A 16 -3.15 -8.76 16.43
CA ARG A 16 -2.42 -10.03 16.35
C ARG A 16 -3.37 -11.23 16.54
N GLY A 17 -3.31 -12.19 15.63
CA GLY A 17 -4.18 -13.36 15.63
C GLY A 17 -5.61 -13.13 15.12
N ALA A 18 -5.98 -11.88 14.78
CA ALA A 18 -7.25 -11.63 14.10
C ALA A 18 -7.14 -11.98 12.61
N THR A 19 -8.21 -12.54 12.07
CA THR A 19 -8.31 -12.78 10.63
C THR A 19 -8.82 -11.53 9.90
N VAL A 20 -8.57 -11.43 8.61
CA VAL A 20 -9.15 -10.36 7.77
C VAL A 20 -10.67 -10.37 7.87
N GLU A 21 -11.29 -11.53 7.96
CA GLU A 21 -12.74 -11.68 8.13
C GLU A 21 -13.23 -11.09 9.47
N ALA A 22 -12.49 -11.31 10.55
CA ALA A 22 -12.79 -10.72 11.85
C ALA A 22 -12.73 -9.18 11.81
N LEU A 23 -11.75 -8.62 11.10
CA LEU A 23 -11.65 -7.17 10.90
C LEU A 23 -12.78 -6.60 10.04
N LYS A 24 -13.20 -7.33 9.00
CA LYS A 24 -14.39 -6.95 8.20
C LYS A 24 -15.65 -6.94 9.04
N ARG A 25 -15.90 -8.00 9.83
CA ARG A 25 -17.06 -8.06 10.74
C ARG A 25 -17.05 -6.93 11.76
N ARG A 26 -15.87 -6.59 12.29
CA ARG A 26 -15.74 -5.48 13.22
C ARG A 26 -16.08 -4.15 12.55
N ARG A 27 -15.51 -3.87 11.37
CA ARG A 27 -15.87 -2.68 10.58
C ARG A 27 -17.38 -2.57 10.36
N ASP A 28 -18.00 -3.68 9.92
CA ASP A 28 -19.42 -3.70 9.59
C ASP A 28 -20.30 -3.53 10.85
N ALA A 29 -19.88 -4.10 11.99
CA ALA A 29 -20.56 -3.95 13.28
C ALA A 29 -20.43 -2.54 13.86
N GLU A 30 -19.29 -1.87 13.65
CA GLU A 30 -19.07 -0.49 14.08
C GLU A 30 -19.68 0.53 13.10
N GLY A 31 -20.20 0.07 11.95
CA GLY A 31 -20.75 0.93 10.89
C GLY A 31 -19.67 1.81 10.24
N ASP A 32 -18.41 1.43 10.37
CA ASP A 32 -17.29 2.21 9.83
C ASP A 32 -17.16 2.00 8.32
N LYS A 33 -16.85 3.09 7.62
CA LYS A 33 -16.53 3.07 6.19
C LYS A 33 -15.13 2.48 5.93
N TYR A 34 -14.23 2.57 6.89
CA TYR A 34 -12.83 2.25 6.74
C TYR A 34 -12.45 0.97 7.48
N PHE A 35 -11.51 0.21 6.93
CA PHE A 35 -10.86 -0.87 7.68
C PHE A 35 -10.10 -0.28 8.87
N PRO A 36 -10.17 -0.92 10.04
CA PRO A 36 -9.39 -0.50 11.19
C PRO A 36 -7.89 -0.58 10.86
N SER A 37 -7.12 0.33 11.45
CA SER A 37 -5.66 0.32 11.32
C SER A 37 -5.07 -1.00 11.82
N VAL A 38 -4.11 -1.54 11.08
CA VAL A 38 -3.34 -2.74 11.49
C VAL A 38 -2.07 -2.37 12.26
N PHE A 39 -1.69 -1.09 12.27
CA PHE A 39 -0.49 -0.61 12.93
C PHE A 39 -0.66 -0.53 14.45
N ASN A 40 0.47 -0.46 15.16
CA ASN A 40 0.48 -0.29 16.59
C ASN A 40 -0.19 1.05 16.97
N PRO A 41 -1.26 1.02 17.78
CA PRO A 41 -1.94 2.26 18.18
C PRO A 41 -1.07 3.18 19.03
N GLY A 42 -0.02 2.66 19.68
CA GLY A 42 0.92 3.45 20.49
C GLY A 42 1.81 4.37 19.65
N THR A 43 1.95 4.13 18.37
CA THR A 43 2.73 5.01 17.47
C THR A 43 1.85 6.02 16.72
N LEU A 44 0.54 5.81 16.69
CA LEU A 44 -0.39 6.59 15.88
C LEU A 44 -0.57 8.00 16.43
N SER A 45 -0.19 9.01 15.65
CA SER A 45 -0.41 10.42 15.99
C SER A 45 -1.64 11.01 15.26
N ARG A 46 -1.87 10.63 14.01
CA ARG A 46 -3.01 11.14 13.22
C ARG A 46 -3.42 10.13 12.15
N ARG A 47 -4.72 10.01 11.87
CA ARG A 47 -5.23 9.22 10.75
C ARG A 47 -6.56 9.76 10.25
N GLY A 48 -6.94 9.33 9.08
CA GLY A 48 -8.30 9.51 8.56
C GLY A 48 -8.27 9.89 7.08
N PRO A 49 -9.44 10.12 6.50
CA PRO A 49 -9.51 10.67 5.17
C PRO A 49 -9.21 12.17 5.20
N ILE A 50 -8.54 12.61 4.15
CA ILE A 50 -8.47 14.02 3.76
C ILE A 50 -9.03 14.18 2.37
N ARG A 51 -9.55 15.36 2.06
CA ARG A 51 -10.00 15.69 0.71
C ARG A 51 -8.81 16.13 -0.13
N VAL A 52 -8.61 15.50 -1.28
CA VAL A 52 -7.53 15.80 -2.23
C VAL A 52 -8.09 15.98 -3.64
N ALA A 53 -7.32 16.59 -4.53
CA ALA A 53 -7.63 16.76 -5.95
C ALA A 53 -8.95 17.52 -6.23
N GLU A 54 -9.35 18.45 -5.36
CA GLU A 54 -10.62 19.20 -5.51
C GLU A 54 -10.64 20.07 -6.77
N ASP A 55 -9.47 20.55 -7.20
CA ASP A 55 -9.25 21.32 -8.42
C ASP A 55 -9.09 20.46 -9.68
N ARG A 56 -8.82 19.13 -9.52
CA ARG A 56 -8.47 18.21 -10.60
C ARG A 56 -9.56 17.20 -10.93
N ILE A 57 -10.44 16.89 -9.97
CA ILE A 57 -11.50 15.89 -10.14
C ILE A 57 -12.86 16.54 -9.90
N PRO A 58 -13.68 16.71 -10.95
CA PRO A 58 -15.01 17.30 -10.82
C PRO A 58 -15.99 16.34 -10.11
N ALA A 59 -17.03 16.88 -9.53
CA ALA A 59 -18.03 16.18 -8.72
C ALA A 59 -18.63 14.94 -9.40
N ASN A 60 -18.86 14.99 -10.70
CA ASN A 60 -19.44 13.87 -11.47
C ASN A 60 -18.45 12.69 -11.70
N LYS A 61 -17.20 12.83 -11.32
CA LYS A 61 -16.16 11.78 -11.36
C LYS A 61 -15.82 11.22 -9.98
N SER A 62 -16.31 11.86 -8.94
CA SER A 62 -16.15 11.45 -7.54
C SER A 62 -17.26 10.46 -7.14
N GLN A 63 -16.99 9.62 -6.14
CA GLN A 63 -17.96 8.66 -5.62
C GLN A 63 -19.07 9.29 -4.76
N ASP A 64 -18.81 10.45 -4.17
CA ASP A 64 -19.73 11.14 -3.26
C ASP A 64 -20.37 12.40 -3.86
N GLY A 65 -20.15 12.64 -5.15
CA GLY A 65 -20.74 13.78 -5.86
C GLY A 65 -20.17 15.15 -5.50
N ARG A 66 -19.00 15.20 -4.86
CA ARG A 66 -18.26 16.43 -4.54
C ARG A 66 -16.93 16.48 -5.29
N PRO A 67 -16.39 17.65 -5.64
CA PRO A 67 -15.06 17.73 -6.26
C PRO A 67 -13.98 17.04 -5.43
N GLY A 68 -13.00 16.40 -6.07
CA GLY A 68 -11.96 15.63 -5.41
C GLY A 68 -12.43 14.26 -4.91
N PHE A 69 -11.69 13.68 -4.00
CA PHE A 69 -12.00 12.39 -3.35
C PHE A 69 -11.34 12.29 -1.98
N ASN A 70 -11.80 11.35 -1.14
CA ASN A 70 -11.22 11.14 0.18
C ASN A 70 -10.04 10.18 0.07
N MET A 71 -8.85 10.65 0.45
CA MET A 71 -7.62 9.88 0.52
C MET A 71 -7.33 9.51 1.97
N TYR A 72 -7.10 8.23 2.25
CA TYR A 72 -6.78 7.75 3.57
C TYR A 72 -5.27 7.80 3.81
N TYR A 73 -4.90 8.23 5.02
CA TYR A 73 -3.53 8.22 5.49
C TYR A 73 -3.45 7.90 6.98
N GLU A 74 -2.29 7.45 7.42
CA GLU A 74 -1.90 7.37 8.83
C GLU A 74 -0.53 8.02 9.02
N LEU A 75 -0.40 8.76 10.12
CA LEU A 75 0.84 9.38 10.57
C LEU A 75 1.22 8.76 11.90
N HIS A 76 2.44 8.24 12.00
CA HIS A 76 2.99 7.57 13.16
C HIS A 76 4.25 8.28 13.65
N GLY A 77 4.38 8.45 14.97
CA GLY A 77 5.45 9.27 15.57
C GLY A 77 5.25 10.77 15.35
N GLU A 78 6.07 11.56 16.02
CA GLU A 78 6.01 13.04 16.02
C GLU A 78 7.40 13.68 15.88
N GLY A 79 8.36 12.91 15.35
CA GLY A 79 9.74 13.38 15.18
C GLY A 79 9.91 14.35 14.01
N PRO A 80 11.02 15.11 14.01
CA PRO A 80 11.27 16.14 12.99
C PRO A 80 11.68 15.61 11.61
N ILE A 81 12.02 14.33 11.48
CA ILE A 81 12.42 13.71 10.21
C ILE A 81 11.19 13.05 9.60
N HIS A 82 10.74 13.54 8.46
CA HIS A 82 9.54 13.06 7.80
C HIS A 82 9.86 11.92 6.82
N LEU A 83 9.37 10.71 7.12
CA LEU A 83 9.46 9.54 6.24
C LEU A 83 8.12 9.32 5.56
N VAL A 84 8.12 9.10 4.25
CA VAL A 84 6.92 8.80 3.47
C VAL A 84 7.08 7.49 2.73
N PHE A 85 6.18 6.55 2.98
CA PHE A 85 6.20 5.24 2.35
C PHE A 85 5.09 5.10 1.31
N LEU A 86 5.48 4.95 0.04
CA LEU A 86 4.59 4.85 -1.11
C LEU A 86 4.50 3.39 -1.58
N MET A 87 3.30 2.83 -1.50
CA MET A 87 3.07 1.42 -1.83
C MET A 87 2.90 1.19 -3.33
N GLY A 88 3.24 -0.03 -3.75
CA GLY A 88 3.09 -0.51 -5.12
C GLY A 88 1.65 -0.86 -5.50
N LEU A 89 1.51 -1.37 -6.73
CA LEU A 89 0.23 -1.76 -7.32
C LEU A 89 -0.47 -2.87 -6.50
N ASN A 90 -1.79 -2.81 -6.41
CA ASN A 90 -2.64 -3.81 -5.75
C ASN A 90 -2.30 -4.07 -4.27
N ASN A 91 -1.83 -3.06 -3.56
CA ASN A 91 -1.55 -3.17 -2.14
C ASN A 91 -2.00 -1.91 -1.40
N SER A 92 -2.33 -2.04 -0.12
CA SER A 92 -2.62 -0.90 0.75
C SER A 92 -1.38 -0.49 1.55
N CYS A 93 -1.42 0.68 2.18
CA CYS A 93 -0.38 1.17 3.08
C CYS A 93 -0.05 0.20 4.22
N PHE A 94 -0.96 -0.69 4.57
CA PHE A 94 -0.75 -1.73 5.57
C PHE A 94 0.39 -2.69 5.22
N GLY A 95 0.82 -2.73 3.95
CA GLY A 95 2.03 -3.46 3.54
C GLY A 95 3.33 -2.93 4.16
N TRP A 96 3.32 -1.74 4.77
CA TRP A 96 4.46 -1.14 5.46
C TRP A 96 4.46 -1.39 6.97
N LEU A 97 3.76 -2.44 7.44
CA LEU A 97 3.58 -2.72 8.87
C LEU A 97 4.89 -2.71 9.65
N ASP A 98 5.89 -3.47 9.17
CA ASP A 98 7.18 -3.61 9.87
C ASP A 98 7.96 -2.28 9.91
N GLN A 99 7.91 -1.50 8.81
CA GLN A 99 8.58 -0.20 8.72
C GLN A 99 7.91 0.84 9.61
N VAL A 100 6.59 0.83 9.67
CA VAL A 100 5.84 1.73 10.56
C VAL A 100 6.09 1.38 12.02
N ASP A 101 6.15 0.09 12.37
CA ASP A 101 6.45 -0.34 13.74
C ASP A 101 7.87 0.09 14.14
N GLU A 102 8.87 -0.14 13.28
CA GLU A 102 10.27 0.23 13.55
C GLU A 102 10.46 1.74 13.67
N PHE A 103 10.07 2.50 12.66
CA PHE A 103 10.33 3.94 12.61
C PHE A 103 9.33 4.77 13.42
N GLY A 104 8.10 4.29 13.61
CA GLY A 104 7.06 5.00 14.35
C GLY A 104 7.31 5.03 15.86
N HIS A 105 8.12 4.09 16.41
CA HIS A 105 8.55 4.10 17.80
C HIS A 105 9.80 4.98 18.03
N ASP A 106 10.54 5.33 17.00
CA ASP A 106 11.73 6.14 17.11
C ASP A 106 11.35 7.63 17.15
N PRO A 107 11.68 8.35 18.24
CA PRO A 107 11.27 9.75 18.41
C PRO A 107 11.89 10.72 17.40
N ARG A 108 12.81 10.26 16.56
CA ARG A 108 13.37 11.07 15.47
C ARG A 108 12.43 11.23 14.29
N TYR A 109 11.48 10.32 14.09
CA TYR A 109 10.71 10.23 12.85
C TYR A 109 9.23 10.55 13.02
N SER A 110 8.66 11.13 11.98
CA SER A 110 7.24 11.12 11.65
C SER A 110 7.04 10.32 10.38
N VAL A 111 6.30 9.22 10.47
CA VAL A 111 6.13 8.23 9.38
C VAL A 111 4.75 8.37 8.76
N LEU A 112 4.69 8.79 7.51
CA LEU A 112 3.47 8.88 6.73
C LEU A 112 3.31 7.64 5.85
N VAL A 113 2.18 6.97 5.98
CA VAL A 113 1.69 5.96 5.06
C VAL A 113 0.32 6.37 4.53
N LEU A 114 0.02 6.01 3.29
CA LEU A 114 -1.24 6.38 2.65
C LEU A 114 -1.68 5.31 1.65
N ASP A 115 -2.98 5.23 1.41
CA ASP A 115 -3.54 4.40 0.37
C ASP A 115 -3.69 5.23 -0.92
N ASN A 116 -3.09 4.77 -1.99
CA ASN A 116 -3.26 5.38 -3.31
C ASN A 116 -4.74 5.36 -3.73
N ARG A 117 -5.18 6.31 -4.61
CA ARG A 117 -6.56 6.31 -5.14
C ARG A 117 -6.97 4.94 -5.67
N GLY A 118 -8.14 4.46 -5.30
CA GLY A 118 -8.67 3.16 -5.69
C GLY A 118 -8.14 1.96 -4.92
N TYR A 119 -7.35 2.19 -3.86
CA TYR A 119 -6.81 1.13 -3.01
C TYR A 119 -7.17 1.35 -1.53
N GLY A 120 -7.19 0.24 -0.78
CA GLY A 120 -7.38 0.24 0.67
C GLY A 120 -8.60 1.05 1.12
N ASN A 121 -8.35 2.01 1.98
CA ASN A 121 -9.36 2.90 2.55
C ASN A 121 -9.60 4.19 1.72
N THR A 122 -8.85 4.39 0.62
CA THR A 122 -9.00 5.56 -0.26
C THR A 122 -10.13 5.36 -1.29
N ASP A 123 -10.86 6.41 -1.59
CA ASP A 123 -11.90 6.41 -2.61
C ASP A 123 -11.35 6.10 -4.00
N ALA A 124 -12.21 5.60 -4.90
CA ALA A 124 -11.88 5.23 -6.28
C ALA A 124 -12.59 6.14 -7.29
N PRO A 125 -12.09 7.37 -7.52
CA PRO A 125 -12.73 8.29 -8.46
C PRO A 125 -12.67 7.77 -9.91
N HIS A 126 -13.69 8.07 -10.71
CA HIS A 126 -13.84 7.64 -12.11
C HIS A 126 -12.97 8.48 -13.07
N THR A 127 -11.66 8.39 -12.90
CA THR A 127 -10.67 9.14 -13.68
C THR A 127 -9.58 8.22 -14.22
N ARG A 128 -8.74 8.73 -15.12
CA ARG A 128 -7.53 8.02 -15.51
C ARG A 128 -6.53 8.02 -14.35
N TYR A 129 -5.98 6.85 -14.03
CA TYR A 129 -4.95 6.67 -13.02
C TYR A 129 -3.58 6.71 -13.69
N THR A 130 -2.74 7.66 -13.27
CA THR A 130 -1.34 7.81 -13.74
C THR A 130 -0.43 8.05 -12.54
N THR A 131 0.84 7.72 -12.66
CA THR A 131 1.83 7.99 -11.61
C THR A 131 1.96 9.48 -11.30
N SER A 132 1.79 10.35 -12.31
CA SER A 132 1.73 11.79 -12.12
C SER A 132 0.53 12.23 -11.29
N ALA A 133 -0.67 11.65 -11.55
CA ALA A 133 -1.85 11.97 -10.76
C ALA A 133 -1.73 11.48 -9.31
N PHE A 134 -1.13 10.32 -9.08
CA PHE A 134 -0.81 9.85 -7.73
C PHE A 134 0.18 10.79 -7.02
N ALA A 135 1.20 11.29 -7.73
CA ALA A 135 2.15 12.24 -7.16
C ALA A 135 1.49 13.55 -6.72
N ASP A 136 0.55 14.07 -7.53
CA ASP A 136 -0.23 15.26 -7.17
C ASP A 136 -1.11 15.02 -5.93
N ASP A 137 -1.71 13.83 -5.80
CA ASP A 137 -2.49 13.49 -4.61
C ASP A 137 -1.64 13.47 -3.34
N VAL A 138 -0.44 12.89 -3.41
CA VAL A 138 0.50 12.88 -2.28
C VAL A 138 0.96 14.30 -1.94
N ALA A 139 1.14 15.17 -2.94
CA ALA A 139 1.48 16.57 -2.72
C ALA A 139 0.37 17.31 -1.95
N ASP A 140 -0.90 17.02 -2.22
CA ASP A 140 -2.02 17.56 -1.45
C ASP A 140 -1.99 17.11 0.02
N VAL A 141 -1.60 15.83 0.27
CA VAL A 141 -1.42 15.33 1.64
C VAL A 141 -0.32 16.13 2.36
N PHE A 142 0.79 16.44 1.70
CA PHE A 142 1.86 17.25 2.30
C PHE A 142 1.37 18.67 2.64
N GLN A 143 0.57 19.28 1.77
CA GLN A 143 -0.06 20.58 2.07
C GLN A 143 -0.93 20.50 3.32
N HIS A 144 -1.77 19.45 3.41
CA HIS A 144 -2.64 19.23 4.55
C HIS A 144 -1.86 19.03 5.87
N LEU A 145 -0.72 18.33 5.81
CA LEU A 145 0.14 18.08 6.97
C LEU A 145 1.05 19.27 7.32
N GLY A 146 1.15 20.27 6.44
CA GLY A 146 2.09 21.38 6.59
C GLY A 146 3.54 21.01 6.27
N TRP A 147 3.77 19.90 5.55
CA TRP A 147 5.10 19.42 5.16
C TRP A 147 5.58 20.11 3.88
N THR A 148 5.80 21.41 3.97
CA THR A 148 6.11 22.27 2.82
C THR A 148 7.54 22.77 2.80
N GLU A 149 8.30 22.57 3.87
CA GLU A 149 9.67 23.01 3.99
C GLU A 149 10.60 22.31 3.00
N PRO A 150 11.57 23.02 2.40
CA PRO A 150 12.54 22.42 1.50
C PRO A 150 13.38 21.33 2.20
N ARG A 151 13.64 20.27 1.47
CA ARG A 151 14.49 19.13 1.90
C ARG A 151 14.09 18.52 3.26
N SER A 152 12.79 18.55 3.58
CA SER A 152 12.26 18.06 4.86
C SER A 152 11.70 16.64 4.78
N VAL A 153 11.52 16.08 3.57
CA VAL A 153 10.85 14.79 3.38
C VAL A 153 11.81 13.77 2.76
N HIS A 154 11.79 12.57 3.29
CA HIS A 154 12.45 11.38 2.74
C HIS A 154 11.40 10.45 2.14
N LEU A 155 11.50 10.17 0.85
CA LEU A 155 10.58 9.27 0.14
C LEU A 155 11.13 7.84 0.13
N VAL A 156 10.25 6.88 0.36
CA VAL A 156 10.52 5.45 0.14
C VAL A 156 9.40 4.88 -0.73
N GLY A 157 9.71 4.40 -1.91
CA GLY A 157 8.73 3.88 -2.85
C GLY A 157 9.08 2.51 -3.41
N VAL A 158 8.11 1.58 -3.38
CA VAL A 158 8.27 0.24 -3.94
C VAL A 158 7.47 0.08 -5.23
N SER A 159 8.06 -0.48 -6.28
CA SER A 159 7.38 -0.78 -7.56
C SER A 159 6.67 0.47 -8.11
N MET A 160 5.34 0.45 -8.31
CA MET A 160 4.56 1.63 -8.69
C MET A 160 4.76 2.81 -7.72
N GLY A 161 4.93 2.56 -6.41
CA GLY A 161 5.24 3.60 -5.43
C GLY A 161 6.58 4.28 -5.69
N GLY A 162 7.57 3.54 -6.22
CA GLY A 162 8.82 4.11 -6.70
C GLY A 162 8.65 4.97 -7.96
N MET A 163 7.76 4.59 -8.88
CA MET A 163 7.41 5.43 -10.05
C MET A 163 6.72 6.73 -9.61
N ILE A 164 5.86 6.66 -8.59
CA ILE A 164 5.24 7.85 -7.97
C ILE A 164 6.31 8.74 -7.34
N ALA A 165 7.26 8.15 -6.59
CA ALA A 165 8.37 8.89 -5.99
C ALA A 165 9.23 9.59 -7.05
N LEU A 166 9.50 8.94 -8.19
CA LEU A 166 10.21 9.56 -9.32
C LEU A 166 9.45 10.76 -9.90
N GLU A 167 8.13 10.65 -10.08
CA GLU A 167 7.28 11.77 -10.52
C GLU A 167 7.29 12.90 -9.49
N MET A 168 7.25 12.59 -8.21
CA MET A 168 7.36 13.59 -7.15
C MET A 168 8.72 14.30 -7.18
N CYS A 169 9.83 13.56 -7.29
CA CYS A 169 11.17 14.12 -7.42
C CYS A 169 11.30 15.01 -8.67
N ARG A 170 10.68 14.65 -9.79
CA ARG A 170 10.67 15.45 -11.02
C ARG A 170 9.90 16.75 -10.87
N ARG A 171 8.78 16.75 -10.11
CA ARG A 171 7.83 17.87 -10.05
C ARG A 171 8.01 18.79 -8.84
N TYR A 172 8.54 18.23 -7.74
CA TYR A 172 8.62 18.88 -6.43
C TYR A 172 9.99 18.64 -5.78
N SER A 173 11.08 18.62 -6.58
CA SER A 173 12.42 18.20 -6.18
C SER A 173 12.95 18.91 -4.92
N GLU A 174 12.60 20.16 -4.76
CA GLU A 174 13.06 20.99 -3.63
C GLU A 174 12.56 20.49 -2.26
N ARG A 175 11.47 19.73 -2.23
CA ARG A 175 10.87 19.21 -0.97
C ARG A 175 11.64 18.03 -0.38
N PHE A 176 12.40 17.28 -1.20
CA PHE A 176 12.95 15.99 -0.80
C PHE A 176 14.41 16.08 -0.39
N ALA A 177 14.71 15.53 0.80
CA ALA A 177 16.06 15.29 1.28
C ALA A 177 16.67 14.06 0.60
N SER A 178 15.87 13.01 0.40
CA SER A 178 16.27 11.78 -0.29
C SER A 178 15.08 11.03 -0.89
N ALA A 179 15.38 10.11 -1.82
CA ALA A 179 14.42 9.14 -2.33
C ALA A 179 15.07 7.75 -2.36
N THR A 180 14.42 6.77 -1.74
CA THR A 180 14.78 5.35 -1.77
C THR A 180 13.83 4.62 -2.70
N LEU A 181 14.37 4.03 -3.75
CA LEU A 181 13.61 3.39 -4.82
C LEU A 181 13.83 1.89 -4.79
N LEU A 182 12.76 1.13 -4.53
CA LEU A 182 12.81 -0.32 -4.37
C LEU A 182 12.07 -1.01 -5.53
N SER A 183 12.76 -1.91 -6.24
CA SER A 183 12.17 -2.74 -7.30
C SER A 183 11.28 -1.94 -8.27
N THR A 184 11.80 -0.82 -8.78
CA THR A 184 11.07 0.13 -9.63
C THR A 184 11.85 0.49 -10.89
N THR A 185 11.21 1.21 -11.80
CA THR A 185 11.81 1.69 -13.05
C THR A 185 11.31 3.08 -13.38
N ALA A 186 12.11 3.84 -14.13
CA ALA A 186 11.70 5.15 -14.67
C ALA A 186 10.69 5.04 -15.83
N GLY A 187 10.44 3.81 -16.33
CA GLY A 187 9.42 3.58 -17.36
C GLY A 187 9.88 3.89 -18.79
N ASP A 188 11.05 3.43 -19.18
CA ASP A 188 11.45 3.48 -20.58
C ASP A 188 11.01 2.24 -21.37
N ALA A 189 11.01 2.33 -22.72
CA ALA A 189 10.59 1.25 -23.60
C ALA A 189 11.50 0.00 -23.54
N HIS A 190 12.71 0.12 -22.94
CA HIS A 190 13.66 -0.97 -22.81
C HIS A 190 13.52 -1.73 -21.49
N ASN A 191 12.80 -1.19 -20.52
CA ASN A 191 12.56 -1.76 -19.19
C ASN A 191 11.13 -2.30 -19.03
N LEU A 192 10.66 -3.06 -20.01
CA LEU A 192 9.40 -3.78 -19.89
C LEU A 192 9.53 -4.88 -18.82
N PRO A 193 8.46 -5.11 -18.04
CA PRO A 193 8.43 -6.23 -17.13
C PRO A 193 8.74 -7.54 -17.87
N PRO A 194 9.40 -8.53 -17.24
CA PRO A 194 9.57 -9.85 -17.83
C PRO A 194 8.24 -10.37 -18.38
N ILE A 195 8.26 -11.13 -19.48
CA ILE A 195 7.05 -11.66 -20.14
C ILE A 195 6.09 -12.34 -19.14
N LYS A 196 6.65 -13.06 -18.16
CA LYS A 196 5.86 -13.67 -17.06
C LYS A 196 5.14 -12.60 -16.21
N GLY A 197 5.83 -11.49 -15.89
CA GLY A 197 5.25 -10.38 -15.14
C GLY A 197 4.16 -9.66 -15.93
N LEU A 198 4.38 -9.41 -17.22
CA LEU A 198 3.38 -8.82 -18.11
C LEU A 198 2.14 -9.74 -18.25
N GLY A 199 2.35 -11.04 -18.42
CA GLY A 199 1.28 -12.04 -18.47
C GLY A 199 0.47 -12.07 -17.16
N MET A 200 1.11 -11.95 -16.01
CA MET A 200 0.43 -11.87 -14.71
C MET A 200 -0.44 -10.60 -14.60
N ILE A 201 0.07 -9.45 -15.05
CA ILE A 201 -0.71 -8.18 -15.04
C ILE A 201 -1.94 -8.33 -15.92
N VAL A 202 -1.78 -8.80 -17.15
CA VAL A 202 -2.88 -9.02 -18.11
C VAL A 202 -3.91 -9.99 -17.53
N LEU A 203 -3.46 -11.11 -16.99
CA LEU A 203 -4.35 -12.12 -16.40
C LEU A 203 -5.09 -11.59 -15.16
N SER A 204 -4.40 -10.84 -14.31
CA SER A 204 -5.03 -10.22 -13.13
C SER A 204 -6.10 -9.20 -13.50
N VAL A 205 -5.87 -8.42 -14.56
CA VAL A 205 -6.85 -7.46 -15.09
C VAL A 205 -8.03 -8.20 -15.73
N SER A 206 -7.77 -9.23 -16.54
CA SER A 206 -8.84 -10.00 -17.19
C SER A 206 -9.72 -10.74 -16.18
N GLU A 207 -9.14 -11.38 -15.17
CA GLU A 207 -9.90 -12.02 -14.08
C GLU A 207 -10.75 -11.02 -13.28
N GLN A 208 -10.30 -9.77 -13.19
CA GLN A 208 -11.06 -8.68 -12.58
C GLN A 208 -12.31 -8.31 -13.38
N ILE A 209 -12.13 -8.20 -14.69
CA ILE A 209 -13.22 -7.82 -15.62
C ILE A 209 -14.28 -8.93 -15.69
N VAL A 210 -13.85 -10.19 -15.70
CA VAL A 210 -14.74 -11.36 -15.85
C VAL A 210 -15.31 -11.83 -14.50
N GLY A 211 -14.79 -11.33 -13.37
CA GLY A 211 -15.19 -11.78 -12.03
C GLY A 211 -14.79 -13.23 -11.73
N ALA A 212 -13.88 -13.80 -12.53
CA ALA A 212 -13.43 -15.19 -12.43
C ALA A 212 -12.09 -15.29 -11.68
N GLY A 213 -11.87 -16.42 -11.02
CA GLY A 213 -10.60 -16.77 -10.40
C GLY A 213 -10.60 -16.73 -8.87
N SER A 214 -9.98 -17.75 -8.27
CA SER A 214 -9.77 -17.80 -6.83
C SER A 214 -8.71 -16.77 -6.42
N PRO A 215 -8.97 -15.91 -5.40
CA PRO A 215 -7.96 -15.02 -4.82
C PRO A 215 -6.67 -15.76 -4.43
N LEU A 216 -6.78 -16.97 -3.90
CA LEU A 216 -5.65 -17.82 -3.55
C LEU A 216 -4.77 -18.17 -4.76
N ASN A 217 -5.39 -18.55 -5.89
CA ASN A 217 -4.63 -18.87 -7.10
C ASN A 217 -3.95 -17.64 -7.70
N ARG A 218 -4.57 -16.47 -7.59
CA ARG A 218 -3.98 -15.20 -7.99
C ARG A 218 -2.73 -14.89 -7.19
N ILE A 219 -2.79 -15.05 -5.86
CA ILE A 219 -1.66 -14.79 -4.98
C ILE A 219 -0.55 -15.81 -5.19
N LYS A 220 -0.86 -17.09 -5.38
CA LYS A 220 0.16 -18.08 -5.74
C LYS A 220 0.92 -17.68 -7.00
N ARG A 221 0.23 -17.23 -8.05
CA ARG A 221 0.89 -16.73 -9.27
C ARG A 221 1.75 -15.50 -9.03
N VAL A 222 1.30 -14.60 -8.15
CA VAL A 222 2.11 -13.43 -7.74
C VAL A 222 3.40 -13.89 -7.07
N LEU A 223 3.33 -14.84 -6.16
CA LEU A 223 4.51 -15.41 -5.50
C LEU A 223 5.46 -16.03 -6.50
N ASP A 224 4.95 -16.82 -7.47
CA ASP A 224 5.75 -17.48 -8.50
C ASP A 224 6.47 -16.50 -9.46
N VAL A 225 6.02 -15.24 -9.52
CA VAL A 225 6.69 -14.17 -10.29
C VAL A 225 7.69 -13.40 -9.43
N LEU A 226 7.35 -13.18 -8.16
CA LEU A 226 8.17 -12.35 -7.26
C LEU A 226 9.37 -13.10 -6.67
N PHE A 227 9.27 -14.42 -6.55
CA PHE A 227 10.29 -15.23 -5.89
C PHE A 227 10.73 -16.41 -6.76
N PRO A 228 12.02 -16.81 -6.72
CA PRO A 228 12.49 -18.03 -7.36
C PRO A 228 11.76 -19.27 -6.77
N GLN A 229 11.40 -20.23 -7.64
CA GLN A 229 10.71 -21.45 -7.19
C GLN A 229 11.53 -22.23 -6.17
N GLU A 230 12.84 -22.38 -6.42
CA GLU A 230 13.76 -23.06 -5.51
C GLU A 230 13.74 -22.44 -4.11
N TRP A 231 13.66 -21.11 -4.03
CA TRP A 231 13.55 -20.42 -2.75
C TRP A 231 12.19 -20.65 -2.09
N LEU A 232 11.10 -20.58 -2.86
CA LEU A 232 9.75 -20.80 -2.32
C LEU A 232 9.60 -22.20 -1.73
N ASP A 233 10.19 -23.21 -2.36
CA ASP A 233 10.04 -24.60 -1.98
C ASP A 233 11.11 -25.06 -0.94
N ALA A 234 12.13 -24.22 -0.71
CA ALA A 234 13.13 -24.44 0.34
C ALA A 234 12.52 -24.23 1.74
N LYS A 235 12.97 -25.03 2.70
CA LYS A 235 12.63 -24.83 4.11
C LYS A 235 13.27 -23.54 4.61
N SER A 236 12.52 -22.76 5.37
CA SER A 236 13.06 -21.54 6.00
C SER A 236 14.07 -21.91 7.09
N PRO A 237 15.28 -21.35 7.05
CA PRO A 237 16.30 -21.62 8.07
C PRO A 237 15.94 -21.03 9.44
N THR A 238 15.00 -20.11 9.49
CA THR A 238 14.58 -19.41 10.72
C THR A 238 13.26 -19.94 11.29
N ASP A 239 12.58 -20.85 10.58
CA ASP A 239 11.31 -21.38 11.05
C ASP A 239 11.52 -22.65 11.92
N PRO A 240 11.14 -22.64 13.21
CA PRO A 240 11.33 -23.80 14.09
C PRO A 240 10.46 -24.99 13.73
N HIS A 241 9.42 -24.80 12.89
CA HIS A 241 8.50 -25.85 12.47
C HIS A 241 8.89 -26.48 11.12
N GLY A 242 9.98 -26.01 10.48
CA GLY A 242 10.49 -26.52 9.23
C GLY A 242 9.58 -26.31 8.03
N ARG A 243 8.76 -25.24 8.06
CA ARG A 243 7.91 -24.82 6.94
C ARG A 243 8.75 -24.29 5.79
N THR A 244 8.23 -24.42 4.58
CA THR A 244 8.84 -23.80 3.40
C THR A 244 8.65 -22.28 3.41
N ASN A 245 9.49 -21.56 2.66
CA ASN A 245 9.32 -20.12 2.50
C ASN A 245 7.94 -19.78 1.90
N ARG A 246 7.40 -20.62 0.99
CA ARG A 246 6.04 -20.50 0.44
C ARG A 246 4.98 -20.53 1.54
N GLU A 247 5.09 -21.46 2.47
CA GLU A 247 4.12 -21.59 3.58
C GLU A 247 4.17 -20.40 4.53
N LEU A 248 5.31 -19.72 4.63
CA LEU A 248 5.48 -18.53 5.46
C LEU A 248 4.99 -17.25 4.76
N VAL A 249 5.32 -17.07 3.46
CA VAL A 249 4.98 -15.80 2.76
C VAL A 249 3.54 -15.79 2.23
N LEU A 250 2.95 -16.94 1.93
CA LEU A 250 1.59 -17.00 1.38
C LEU A 250 0.54 -16.36 2.29
N PRO A 251 0.48 -16.61 3.60
CA PRO A 251 -0.44 -15.92 4.51
C PRO A 251 -0.25 -14.41 4.52
N VAL A 252 1.01 -13.93 4.50
CA VAL A 252 1.34 -12.50 4.47
C VAL A 252 0.79 -11.84 3.22
N PHE A 253 0.93 -12.46 2.06
CA PHE A 253 0.38 -11.93 0.81
C PHE A 253 -1.15 -12.02 0.77
N LEU A 254 -1.73 -13.07 1.34
CA LEU A 254 -3.19 -13.22 1.44
C LEU A 254 -3.82 -12.06 2.21
N TRP A 255 -3.32 -11.69 3.38
CA TRP A 255 -3.89 -10.59 4.13
C TRP A 255 -3.61 -9.23 3.47
N ARG A 256 -2.42 -8.98 2.94
CA ARG A 256 -2.07 -7.74 2.24
C ARG A 256 -3.01 -7.46 1.06
N PHE A 257 -3.27 -8.46 0.23
CA PHE A 257 -4.15 -8.32 -0.92
C PHE A 257 -5.64 -8.21 -0.56
N ASN A 258 -6.04 -8.66 0.62
CA ASN A 258 -7.41 -8.48 1.10
C ASN A 258 -7.75 -7.02 1.41
N PHE A 259 -6.76 -6.21 1.80
CA PHE A 259 -6.91 -4.78 2.02
C PHE A 259 -6.69 -3.93 0.75
N ALA A 260 -6.22 -4.54 -0.33
CA ALA A 260 -5.89 -3.82 -1.56
C ALA A 260 -7.12 -3.32 -2.35
N ARG A 261 -8.33 -3.71 -1.98
CA ARG A 261 -9.53 -3.40 -2.77
C ARG A 261 -10.75 -3.11 -1.90
N ARG A 262 -11.47 -2.10 -2.32
CA ARG A 262 -12.89 -1.91 -2.04
C ARG A 262 -13.74 -2.58 -3.07
#